data_99f63b00baa820f8ff17f5b6834a4159
#
_entry.id   99f63b00baa820f8ff17f5b6834a4159
#
_cell.length_a   1.000
_cell.length_b   1.000
_cell.length_c   1.000
_cell.angle_alpha   90.00
_cell.angle_beta   90.00
_cell.angle_gamma   90.00
#
_symmetry.space_group_name_H-M   'P 1'
#
loop_
_entity.id
_entity.type
_entity.pdbx_description
1 polymer ?
#
loop_
_entity_poly.entity_id
_entity_poly.type
_entity_poly.pdbx_seq_one_letter_code
_entity_poly.pdbx_strand_id
1 'polypeptide(L)'
;MAAVSALCFALVSAIAYLFLSSATLHRGDKMKITQLYVYPVKGLRGCALKTAPIGPYGVVGDRTFCLQKVHRDGDGVRYETMLIGYNLQMALFVTSVDYDKGLASVEWKGRGTAFDVAMGITTPDTISFPLKPSTSGCEKLEVNLHTSKASAYDLGDDYSTWFADRLGCEVRLVFIGDGSRPVLGSIAPNSPGGLRRARLSHRVRSLFPFLAYPAERLAFNDIAHFLVVTEESNDQVSSRLEDQCQMDVTKFRPNIVVKGASGAFVEDYWGELAFDGGLKMALTANCYRCQSITVDYDTGATATDDRGMAWKKLNKDRRVDAGAKYSPVFGRYGYCFGSVADKKFRVGQGVAVAHVNAQRTVFDWPHLTTFGTTKK
;
A
#
# COMPACT_ATOMS: atom_id res chain seq x y z
N MET A 1 32.88 -41.83 11.10
CA MET A 1 31.50 -41.94 10.59
C MET A 1 30.45 -41.61 11.64
N ALA A 2 30.53 -42.05 12.87
CA ALA A 2 29.54 -41.76 13.92
C ALA A 2 29.36 -40.27 14.25
N ALA A 3 30.43 -39.49 14.27
CA ALA A 3 30.36 -38.03 14.56
C ALA A 3 29.65 -37.22 13.47
N VAL A 4 29.84 -37.62 12.20
CA VAL A 4 29.15 -36.96 11.05
C VAL A 4 27.66 -37.30 11.06
N SER A 5 27.29 -38.53 11.40
CA SER A 5 25.90 -38.97 11.52
C SER A 5 25.16 -38.24 12.65
N ALA A 6 25.83 -38.04 13.81
CA ALA A 6 25.25 -37.31 14.94
C ALA A 6 25.05 -35.82 14.62
N LEU A 7 25.97 -35.22 13.89
CA LEU A 7 25.85 -33.81 13.46
C LEU A 7 24.71 -33.61 12.46
N CYS A 8 24.54 -34.53 11.50
CA CYS A 8 23.43 -34.52 10.56
C CYS A 8 22.07 -34.70 11.27
N PHE A 9 22.00 -35.61 12.28
CA PHE A 9 20.76 -35.83 13.05
C PHE A 9 20.41 -34.61 13.92
N ALA A 10 21.39 -33.97 14.55
CA ALA A 10 21.18 -32.74 15.32
C ALA A 10 20.76 -31.61 14.42
N LEU A 11 21.30 -31.48 13.21
CA LEU A 11 20.92 -30.44 12.22
C LEU A 11 19.50 -30.67 11.72
N VAL A 12 19.13 -31.92 11.38
CA VAL A 12 17.77 -32.25 10.94
C VAL A 12 16.77 -32.08 12.07
N SER A 13 17.10 -32.42 13.31
CA SER A 13 16.24 -32.21 14.46
C SER A 13 16.09 -30.74 14.80
N ALA A 14 17.15 -29.93 14.69
CA ALA A 14 17.08 -28.49 14.86
C ALA A 14 16.26 -27.81 13.75
N ILE A 15 16.40 -28.27 12.52
CA ILE A 15 15.60 -27.80 11.38
C ILE A 15 14.12 -28.19 11.59
N ALA A 16 13.83 -29.45 11.96
CA ALA A 16 12.48 -29.91 12.27
C ALA A 16 11.87 -29.14 13.46
N TYR A 17 12.62 -28.90 14.51
CA TYR A 17 12.19 -28.08 15.64
C TYR A 17 11.90 -26.63 15.24
N LEU A 18 12.71 -26.03 14.36
CA LEU A 18 12.47 -24.68 13.80
C LEU A 18 11.22 -24.64 12.92
N PHE A 19 10.90 -25.73 12.22
CA PHE A 19 9.67 -25.82 11.43
C PHE A 19 8.43 -26.12 12.29
N LEU A 20 8.57 -26.93 13.35
CA LEU A 20 7.47 -27.30 14.27
C LEU A 20 7.17 -26.21 15.31
N SER A 21 8.17 -25.45 15.76
CA SER A 21 7.99 -24.36 16.71
C SER A 21 7.31 -23.11 16.10
N SER A 22 7.08 -23.09 14.79
CA SER A 22 6.30 -22.02 14.14
C SER A 22 4.78 -22.19 14.30
N ALA A 23 4.31 -23.21 14.99
CA ALA A 23 2.88 -23.58 15.06
C ALA A 23 2.20 -23.26 16.41
N THR A 24 2.76 -22.43 17.27
CA THR A 24 1.98 -21.83 18.34
C THR A 24 1.15 -20.68 17.78
N LEU A 25 0.08 -21.03 17.08
CA LEU A 25 -1.06 -20.15 16.92
C LEU A 25 -1.46 -19.65 18.32
N HIS A 26 -1.18 -18.41 18.60
CA HIS A 26 -1.89 -17.73 19.70
C HIS A 26 -3.36 -17.92 19.37
N ARG A 27 -4.07 -18.65 20.23
CA ARG A 27 -5.52 -18.88 20.17
C ARG A 27 -6.24 -17.59 20.60
N GLY A 28 -5.82 -16.46 19.99
CA GLY A 28 -6.46 -15.17 20.05
C GLY A 28 -7.61 -15.13 19.04
N ASP A 29 -8.43 -14.15 19.19
CA ASP A 29 -9.67 -13.90 18.46
C ASP A 29 -9.60 -14.32 16.99
N LYS A 30 -10.61 -15.05 16.53
CA LYS A 30 -10.76 -15.44 15.12
C LYS A 30 -11.16 -14.21 14.32
N MET A 31 -10.17 -13.44 13.90
CA MET A 31 -10.39 -12.33 12.99
C MET A 31 -10.76 -12.85 11.61
N LYS A 32 -11.40 -12.00 10.81
CA LYS A 32 -11.71 -12.28 9.42
C LYS A 32 -11.48 -11.04 8.56
N ILE A 33 -11.16 -11.27 7.30
CA ILE A 33 -11.16 -10.22 6.28
C ILE A 33 -12.60 -9.79 6.05
N THR A 34 -12.92 -8.52 6.23
CA THR A 34 -14.25 -7.97 5.96
C THR A 34 -14.29 -7.21 4.64
N GLN A 35 -13.17 -6.59 4.25
CA GLN A 35 -13.10 -5.81 3.02
C GLN A 35 -11.72 -5.98 2.38
N LEU A 36 -11.71 -5.98 1.05
CA LEU A 36 -10.52 -6.00 0.21
C LEU A 36 -10.60 -4.87 -0.80
N TYR A 37 -9.48 -4.19 -1.05
CA TYR A 37 -9.42 -3.09 -2.00
C TYR A 37 -8.20 -3.19 -2.91
N VAL A 38 -8.37 -2.70 -4.14
CA VAL A 38 -7.31 -2.47 -5.12
C VAL A 38 -7.35 -1.02 -5.60
N TYR A 39 -6.20 -0.44 -5.85
CA TYR A 39 -6.03 0.95 -6.29
C TYR A 39 -5.14 0.97 -7.54
N PRO A 40 -5.67 0.71 -8.74
CA PRO A 40 -4.87 0.57 -9.96
C PRO A 40 -3.95 1.77 -10.22
N VAL A 41 -4.49 2.97 -10.08
CA VAL A 41 -3.74 4.21 -10.27
C VAL A 41 -3.40 4.82 -8.91
N LYS A 42 -2.11 5.10 -8.71
CA LYS A 42 -1.65 5.77 -7.48
C LYS A 42 -2.36 7.09 -7.27
N GLY A 43 -2.83 7.32 -6.05
CA GLY A 43 -3.52 8.56 -5.66
C GLY A 43 -5.03 8.55 -5.93
N LEU A 44 -5.54 7.82 -6.91
CA LEU A 44 -6.98 7.74 -7.19
C LEU A 44 -7.71 6.83 -6.19
N ARG A 45 -9.03 6.96 -6.08
CA ARG A 45 -9.87 6.06 -5.25
C ARG A 45 -9.83 4.65 -5.84
N GLY A 46 -9.83 3.66 -4.95
CA GLY A 46 -9.86 2.24 -5.34
C GLY A 46 -11.26 1.68 -5.43
N CYS A 47 -11.33 0.39 -5.76
CA CYS A 47 -12.56 -0.38 -5.73
C CYS A 47 -12.47 -1.56 -4.76
N ALA A 48 -13.64 -1.96 -4.24
CA ALA A 48 -13.79 -3.12 -3.39
C ALA A 48 -13.74 -4.41 -4.22
N LEU A 49 -13.17 -5.45 -3.64
CA LEU A 49 -13.05 -6.77 -4.23
C LEU A 49 -13.66 -7.83 -3.31
N LYS A 50 -14.35 -8.83 -3.87
CA LYS A 50 -14.69 -10.06 -3.11
C LYS A 50 -13.49 -11.00 -2.98
N THR A 51 -12.63 -10.98 -3.99
CA THR A 51 -11.40 -11.79 -4.07
C THR A 51 -10.30 -10.95 -4.67
N ALA A 52 -9.12 -10.94 -4.05
CA ALA A 52 -7.94 -10.20 -4.48
C ALA A 52 -6.82 -11.17 -4.86
N PRO A 53 -6.52 -11.37 -6.16
CA PRO A 53 -5.38 -12.18 -6.60
C PRO A 53 -4.07 -11.49 -6.18
N ILE A 54 -3.07 -12.29 -5.80
CA ILE A 54 -1.79 -11.80 -5.31
C ILE A 54 -0.75 -11.90 -6.42
N GLY A 55 -0.07 -10.80 -6.68
CA GLY A 55 1.04 -10.69 -7.62
C GLY A 55 2.35 -10.32 -6.93
N PRO A 56 3.39 -10.04 -7.73
CA PRO A 56 4.74 -9.77 -7.20
C PRO A 56 4.83 -8.47 -6.37
N TYR A 57 3.89 -7.54 -6.54
CA TYR A 57 3.88 -6.23 -5.86
C TYR A 57 2.64 -6.02 -4.99
N GLY A 58 1.98 -7.08 -4.56
CA GLY A 58 0.74 -7.02 -3.76
C GLY A 58 -0.46 -7.54 -4.54
N VAL A 59 -1.63 -6.92 -4.41
CA VAL A 59 -2.80 -7.27 -5.22
C VAL A 59 -2.50 -7.03 -6.70
N VAL A 60 -2.89 -7.95 -7.58
CA VAL A 60 -2.68 -7.78 -9.03
C VAL A 60 -3.32 -6.49 -9.51
N GLY A 61 -2.54 -5.66 -10.20
CA GLY A 61 -2.97 -4.35 -10.69
C GLY A 61 -2.92 -3.22 -9.66
N ASP A 62 -2.56 -3.51 -8.40
CA ASP A 62 -2.51 -2.48 -7.35
C ASP A 62 -1.33 -1.52 -7.56
N ARG A 63 -1.62 -0.21 -7.71
CA ARG A 63 -0.64 0.87 -7.91
C ARG A 63 0.37 0.57 -9.02
N THR A 64 -0.09 -0.06 -10.11
CA THR A 64 0.74 -0.31 -11.30
C THR A 64 0.77 0.85 -12.26
N PHE A 65 -0.12 1.83 -12.07
CA PHE A 65 -0.17 3.09 -12.81
C PHE A 65 0.00 4.29 -11.88
N CYS A 66 0.57 5.38 -12.40
CA CYS A 66 0.55 6.66 -11.70
C CYS A 66 0.49 7.83 -12.70
N LEU A 67 0.12 9.01 -12.20
CA LEU A 67 0.11 10.25 -12.95
C LEU A 67 1.38 11.04 -12.64
N GLN A 68 2.03 11.52 -13.70
CA GLN A 68 3.19 12.41 -13.65
C GLN A 68 2.75 13.78 -14.14
N LYS A 69 2.80 14.80 -13.28
CA LYS A 69 2.60 16.19 -13.69
C LYS A 69 3.80 16.64 -14.51
N VAL A 70 3.52 17.29 -15.62
CA VAL A 70 4.53 17.83 -16.52
C VAL A 70 4.82 19.29 -16.17
N HIS A 71 6.06 19.61 -15.94
CA HIS A 71 6.55 20.98 -15.78
C HIS A 71 7.46 21.30 -16.95
N ARG A 72 7.18 22.44 -17.60
CA ARG A 72 7.99 22.94 -18.73
C ARG A 72 8.72 24.20 -18.28
N ASP A 73 10.05 24.05 -18.13
CA ASP A 73 10.93 25.16 -17.71
C ASP A 73 11.91 25.46 -18.84
N GLY A 74 11.59 26.45 -19.69
CA GLY A 74 12.33 26.71 -20.94
C GLY A 74 12.25 25.52 -21.89
N ASP A 75 13.40 25.04 -22.36
CA ASP A 75 13.49 23.87 -23.27
C ASP A 75 13.46 22.53 -22.51
N GLY A 76 13.39 22.53 -21.18
CA GLY A 76 13.41 21.33 -20.33
C GLY A 76 12.03 20.85 -19.92
N VAL A 77 11.88 19.51 -19.84
CA VAL A 77 10.68 18.86 -19.30
C VAL A 77 11.05 18.14 -18.01
N ARG A 78 10.32 18.41 -16.95
CA ARG A 78 10.46 17.75 -15.65
C ARG A 78 9.14 17.07 -15.27
N TYR A 79 9.24 15.86 -14.74
CA TYR A 79 8.10 15.08 -14.31
C TYR A 79 8.03 15.05 -12.77
N GLU A 80 6.83 15.21 -12.22
CA GLU A 80 6.56 15.13 -10.79
C GLU A 80 5.41 14.15 -10.53
N THR A 81 5.65 13.15 -9.66
CA THR A 81 4.61 12.17 -9.31
C THR A 81 3.47 12.86 -8.54
N MET A 82 2.26 12.77 -9.07
CA MET A 82 1.09 13.32 -8.41
C MET A 82 0.69 12.48 -7.20
N LEU A 83 0.58 13.13 -6.06
CA LEU A 83 0.15 12.53 -4.80
C LEU A 83 -1.14 13.19 -4.33
N ILE A 84 -2.10 12.38 -3.90
CA ILE A 84 -3.40 12.86 -3.42
C ILE A 84 -3.29 13.87 -2.26
N GLY A 85 -2.24 13.77 -1.43
CA GLY A 85 -2.01 14.72 -0.33
C GLY A 85 -1.75 16.16 -0.78
N TYR A 86 -1.34 16.38 -2.03
CA TYR A 86 -1.08 17.69 -2.63
C TYR A 86 -2.08 18.03 -3.74
N ASN A 87 -2.84 17.07 -4.23
CA ASN A 87 -3.79 17.19 -5.34
C ASN A 87 -5.10 16.52 -4.94
N LEU A 88 -5.88 17.16 -4.07
CA LEU A 88 -7.07 16.55 -3.48
C LEU A 88 -8.14 16.18 -4.53
N GLN A 89 -8.18 16.88 -5.68
CA GLN A 89 -9.08 16.58 -6.80
C GLN A 89 -8.89 15.15 -7.34
N MET A 90 -7.73 14.50 -7.10
CA MET A 90 -7.54 13.09 -7.42
C MET A 90 -8.55 12.18 -6.72
N ALA A 91 -9.17 12.63 -5.64
CA ALA A 91 -10.23 11.91 -4.94
C ALA A 91 -11.56 11.83 -5.74
N LEU A 92 -11.73 12.66 -6.76
CA LEU A 92 -12.91 12.61 -7.63
C LEU A 92 -12.83 11.50 -8.69
N PHE A 93 -11.69 10.84 -8.84
CA PHE A 93 -11.53 9.71 -9.75
C PHE A 93 -11.70 8.39 -8.99
N VAL A 94 -12.62 7.57 -9.44
CA VAL A 94 -12.90 6.24 -8.89
C VAL A 94 -12.44 5.18 -9.86
N THR A 95 -11.58 4.28 -9.41
CA THR A 95 -11.11 3.19 -10.26
C THR A 95 -11.94 1.92 -10.05
N SER A 96 -12.01 1.10 -11.08
CA SER A 96 -12.54 -0.27 -11.01
C SER A 96 -11.64 -1.24 -11.79
N VAL A 97 -11.77 -2.53 -11.48
CA VAL A 97 -10.99 -3.59 -12.11
C VAL A 97 -11.91 -4.72 -12.54
N ASP A 98 -11.79 -5.13 -13.79
CA ASP A 98 -12.39 -6.34 -14.34
C ASP A 98 -11.26 -7.33 -14.66
N TYR A 99 -11.03 -8.30 -13.79
CA TYR A 99 -9.95 -9.29 -13.97
C TYR A 99 -10.24 -10.27 -15.10
N ASP A 100 -11.51 -10.52 -15.41
CA ASP A 100 -11.91 -11.45 -16.49
C ASP A 100 -11.62 -10.84 -17.86
N LYS A 101 -11.85 -9.53 -18.00
CA LYS A 101 -11.49 -8.78 -19.21
C LYS A 101 -10.07 -8.25 -19.20
N GLY A 102 -9.37 -8.28 -18.06
CA GLY A 102 -8.05 -7.70 -17.90
C GLY A 102 -8.03 -6.18 -18.04
N LEU A 103 -9.06 -5.49 -17.60
CA LEU A 103 -9.23 -4.04 -17.73
C LEU A 103 -9.23 -3.33 -16.38
N ALA A 104 -8.65 -2.15 -16.36
CA ALA A 104 -8.88 -1.12 -15.35
C ALA A 104 -9.72 0.01 -15.98
N SER A 105 -10.67 0.54 -15.25
CA SER A 105 -11.46 1.70 -15.65
C SER A 105 -11.37 2.79 -14.61
N VAL A 106 -11.45 4.03 -15.03
CA VAL A 106 -11.47 5.22 -14.16
C VAL A 106 -12.71 6.03 -14.51
N GLU A 107 -13.53 6.31 -13.51
CA GLU A 107 -14.70 7.16 -13.60
C GLU A 107 -14.44 8.51 -12.92
N TRP A 108 -14.77 9.60 -13.59
CA TRP A 108 -14.76 10.94 -13.03
C TRP A 108 -16.08 11.22 -12.29
N LYS A 109 -16.00 11.52 -11.00
CA LYS A 109 -17.14 11.86 -10.13
C LYS A 109 -17.28 13.36 -9.87
N GLY A 110 -16.45 14.17 -10.51
CA GLY A 110 -16.46 15.64 -10.31
C GLY A 110 -17.48 16.38 -11.17
N ARG A 111 -18.36 15.69 -11.91
CA ARG A 111 -19.38 16.33 -12.77
C ARG A 111 -20.30 17.22 -11.93
N GLY A 112 -20.43 18.50 -12.36
CA GLY A 112 -21.21 19.50 -11.67
C GLY A 112 -20.50 20.16 -10.46
N THR A 113 -19.29 19.79 -10.14
CA THR A 113 -18.47 20.54 -9.17
C THR A 113 -18.07 21.91 -9.76
N ALA A 114 -17.70 22.86 -8.90
CA ALA A 114 -17.20 24.16 -9.36
C ALA A 114 -15.98 24.03 -10.28
N PHE A 115 -15.15 22.99 -10.05
CA PHE A 115 -14.01 22.69 -10.90
C PHE A 115 -14.44 22.20 -12.28
N ASP A 116 -15.37 21.24 -12.37
CA ASP A 116 -15.91 20.73 -13.65
C ASP A 116 -16.53 21.86 -14.50
N VAL A 117 -17.33 22.70 -13.86
CA VAL A 117 -17.92 23.88 -14.52
C VAL A 117 -16.86 24.83 -15.05
N ALA A 118 -15.83 25.11 -14.25
CA ALA A 118 -14.75 26.01 -14.66
C ALA A 118 -13.91 25.44 -15.83
N MET A 119 -13.73 24.11 -15.88
CA MET A 119 -12.96 23.44 -16.94
C MET A 119 -13.77 23.16 -18.20
N GLY A 120 -15.09 23.23 -18.16
CA GLY A 120 -15.97 23.02 -19.32
C GLY A 120 -15.85 21.63 -19.93
N ILE A 121 -15.69 20.57 -19.12
CA ILE A 121 -15.41 19.21 -19.57
C ILE A 121 -16.60 18.61 -20.31
N THR A 122 -16.40 18.18 -21.55
CA THR A 122 -17.45 17.59 -22.43
C THR A 122 -17.17 16.11 -22.78
N THR A 123 -15.95 15.62 -22.53
CA THR A 123 -15.56 14.24 -22.84
C THR A 123 -16.24 13.23 -21.90
N PRO A 124 -16.36 11.94 -22.29
CA PRO A 124 -16.98 10.90 -21.46
C PRO A 124 -16.36 10.81 -20.07
N ASP A 125 -17.20 10.57 -19.05
CA ASP A 125 -16.77 10.51 -17.65
C ASP A 125 -15.96 9.26 -17.30
N THR A 126 -15.88 8.29 -18.20
CA THR A 126 -15.16 7.04 -17.98
C THR A 126 -14.13 6.79 -19.07
N ILE A 127 -12.94 6.35 -18.64
CA ILE A 127 -11.89 5.82 -19.51
C ILE A 127 -11.47 4.43 -19.03
N SER A 128 -11.08 3.56 -19.97
CA SER A 128 -10.62 2.21 -19.65
C SER A 128 -9.31 1.90 -20.38
N PHE A 129 -8.46 1.13 -19.74
CA PHE A 129 -7.19 0.67 -20.28
C PHE A 129 -6.87 -0.75 -19.77
N PRO A 130 -6.02 -1.52 -20.49
CA PRO A 130 -5.62 -2.84 -20.04
C PRO A 130 -4.87 -2.78 -18.71
N LEU A 131 -5.11 -3.76 -17.82
CA LEU A 131 -4.32 -3.93 -16.58
C LEU A 131 -2.84 -4.20 -16.87
N LYS A 132 -2.56 -4.75 -18.05
CA LYS A 132 -1.21 -4.97 -18.57
C LYS A 132 -1.14 -4.46 -20.02
N PRO A 133 -1.03 -3.14 -20.22
CA PRO A 133 -0.91 -2.58 -21.56
C PRO A 133 0.37 -3.02 -22.23
N SER A 134 0.37 -3.06 -23.57
CA SER A 134 1.59 -3.22 -24.35
C SER A 134 2.52 -2.02 -24.10
N THR A 135 3.78 -2.28 -23.89
CA THR A 135 4.81 -1.26 -23.72
C THR A 135 5.68 -1.05 -24.96
N SER A 136 5.34 -1.77 -26.05
CA SER A 136 6.04 -1.63 -27.33
C SER A 136 5.83 -0.24 -27.93
N GLY A 137 6.92 0.45 -28.20
CA GLY A 137 6.89 1.82 -28.74
C GLY A 137 6.60 2.92 -27.69
N CYS A 138 6.38 2.56 -26.43
CA CYS A 138 6.18 3.55 -25.36
C CYS A 138 7.51 4.18 -24.93
N GLU A 139 7.50 5.49 -24.72
CA GLU A 139 8.62 6.20 -24.10
C GLU A 139 8.79 5.77 -22.63
N LYS A 140 10.05 5.70 -22.19
CA LYS A 140 10.37 5.44 -20.78
C LYS A 140 10.60 6.74 -20.03
N LEU A 141 9.90 6.87 -18.90
CA LEU A 141 10.07 7.97 -17.96
C LEU A 141 10.64 7.47 -16.64
N GLU A 142 11.48 8.28 -15.99
CA GLU A 142 11.89 8.02 -14.61
C GLU A 142 10.81 8.54 -13.65
N VAL A 143 10.27 7.66 -12.83
CA VAL A 143 9.36 7.99 -11.74
C VAL A 143 10.13 7.96 -10.44
N ASN A 144 10.16 9.09 -9.74
CA ASN A 144 10.74 9.19 -8.40
C ASN A 144 9.60 9.25 -7.38
N LEU A 145 9.56 8.26 -6.48
CA LEU A 145 8.58 8.18 -5.42
C LEU A 145 9.27 7.91 -4.09
N HIS A 146 9.23 8.90 -3.20
CA HIS A 146 9.88 8.81 -1.89
C HIS A 146 11.38 8.49 -1.99
N THR A 147 12.09 9.15 -2.89
CA THR A 147 13.53 8.94 -3.19
C THR A 147 13.90 7.55 -3.75
N SER A 148 12.91 6.71 -3.99
CA SER A 148 13.05 5.43 -4.65
C SER A 148 12.57 5.54 -6.09
N LYS A 149 13.42 5.22 -7.06
CA LYS A 149 13.19 5.45 -8.49
C LYS A 149 12.82 4.17 -9.22
N ALA A 150 11.95 4.30 -10.23
CA ALA A 150 11.66 3.26 -11.20
C ALA A 150 11.62 3.85 -12.61
N SER A 151 11.95 3.04 -13.61
CA SER A 151 11.59 3.30 -15.00
C SER A 151 10.14 2.87 -15.22
N ALA A 152 9.36 3.66 -15.94
CA ALA A 152 7.97 3.41 -16.25
C ALA A 152 7.69 3.79 -17.71
N TYR A 153 6.60 3.33 -18.28
CA TYR A 153 6.21 3.53 -19.66
C TYR A 153 5.07 4.55 -19.76
N ASP A 154 5.27 5.59 -20.56
CA ASP A 154 4.24 6.55 -20.90
C ASP A 154 3.21 5.89 -21.83
N LEU A 155 1.95 5.93 -21.46
CA LEU A 155 0.88 5.30 -22.23
C LEU A 155 0.30 6.18 -23.34
N GLY A 156 0.89 7.37 -23.58
CA GLY A 156 0.52 8.23 -24.68
C GLY A 156 -0.57 9.25 -24.36
N ASP A 157 -0.91 10.02 -25.40
CA ASP A 157 -1.77 11.19 -25.27
C ASP A 157 -3.25 10.82 -25.05
N ASP A 158 -3.74 9.72 -25.62
CA ASP A 158 -5.12 9.31 -25.52
C ASP A 158 -5.61 9.20 -24.06
N TYR A 159 -4.77 8.63 -23.19
CA TYR A 159 -5.08 8.54 -21.76
C TYR A 159 -4.71 9.82 -21.03
N SER A 160 -3.57 10.40 -21.33
CA SER A 160 -3.00 11.55 -20.62
C SER A 160 -3.88 12.79 -20.76
N THR A 161 -4.41 13.07 -21.95
CA THR A 161 -5.32 14.19 -22.21
C THR A 161 -6.59 14.08 -21.40
N TRP A 162 -7.19 12.88 -21.30
CA TRP A 162 -8.39 12.67 -20.50
C TRP A 162 -8.21 13.05 -19.03
N PHE A 163 -7.05 12.73 -18.43
CA PHE A 163 -6.72 13.14 -17.08
C PHE A 163 -6.37 14.63 -17.00
N ALA A 164 -5.63 15.15 -17.97
CA ALA A 164 -5.21 16.56 -18.01
C ALA A 164 -6.41 17.51 -18.00
N ASP A 165 -7.44 17.20 -18.82
CA ASP A 165 -8.69 17.98 -18.89
C ASP A 165 -9.36 18.10 -17.50
N ARG A 166 -9.31 17.03 -16.71
CA ARG A 166 -9.97 16.93 -15.40
C ARG A 166 -9.10 17.37 -14.23
N LEU A 167 -7.81 17.53 -14.42
CA LEU A 167 -6.87 17.98 -13.40
C LEU A 167 -6.45 19.44 -13.60
N GLY A 168 -6.76 20.03 -14.78
CA GLY A 168 -6.39 21.40 -15.12
C GLY A 168 -4.90 21.62 -15.27
N CYS A 169 -4.14 20.56 -15.54
CA CYS A 169 -2.70 20.63 -15.78
C CYS A 169 -2.24 19.47 -16.66
N GLU A 170 -1.13 19.71 -17.38
CA GLU A 170 -0.54 18.66 -18.22
C GLU A 170 -0.04 17.50 -17.36
N VAL A 171 -0.46 16.27 -17.68
CA VAL A 171 -0.07 15.05 -17.00
C VAL A 171 0.23 13.93 -17.98
N ARG A 172 1.00 12.95 -17.54
CA ARG A 172 1.23 11.68 -18.26
C ARG A 172 0.74 10.53 -17.42
N LEU A 173 -0.07 9.62 -17.98
CA LEU A 173 -0.38 8.35 -17.37
C LEU A 173 0.74 7.37 -17.67
N VAL A 174 1.42 6.88 -16.64
CA VAL A 174 2.53 5.94 -16.80
C VAL A 174 2.24 4.60 -16.18
N PHE A 175 2.74 3.54 -16.79
CA PHE A 175 2.63 2.15 -16.37
C PHE A 175 3.99 1.61 -15.94
N ILE A 176 4.03 0.88 -14.82
CA ILE A 176 5.28 0.32 -14.29
C ILE A 176 5.93 -0.72 -15.23
N GLY A 177 5.14 -1.49 -16.00
CA GLY A 177 5.61 -2.52 -16.92
C GLY A 177 6.47 -3.58 -16.24
N ASP A 178 7.67 -3.76 -16.79
CA ASP A 178 8.74 -4.59 -16.23
C ASP A 178 9.60 -3.85 -15.18
N GLY A 179 9.33 -2.56 -14.96
CA GLY A 179 10.01 -1.75 -13.97
C GLY A 179 9.67 -2.16 -12.55
N SER A 180 10.50 -1.73 -11.65
CA SER A 180 10.25 -1.84 -10.20
C SER A 180 11.20 -0.92 -9.45
N ARG A 181 10.83 -0.53 -8.24
CA ARG A 181 11.68 0.31 -7.40
C ARG A 181 12.08 -0.41 -6.10
N PRO A 182 13.27 -0.12 -5.55
CA PRO A 182 13.72 -0.74 -4.31
C PRO A 182 12.88 -0.27 -3.12
N VAL A 183 12.72 -1.18 -2.15
CA VAL A 183 12.27 -0.82 -0.79
C VAL A 183 13.49 -0.33 -0.03
N LEU A 184 13.41 0.86 0.54
CA LEU A 184 14.51 1.46 1.30
C LEU A 184 14.39 1.15 2.80
N GLY A 185 15.47 1.35 3.53
CA GLY A 185 15.53 1.04 4.96
C GLY A 185 15.51 -0.46 5.25
N SER A 186 14.88 -0.82 6.37
CA SER A 186 14.74 -2.21 6.82
C SER A 186 13.32 -2.76 6.67
N ILE A 187 12.50 -2.15 5.82
CA ILE A 187 11.06 -2.43 5.73
C ILE A 187 10.77 -3.70 4.94
N ALA A 188 11.54 -3.99 3.88
CA ALA A 188 11.41 -5.24 3.13
C ALA A 188 11.96 -6.43 3.94
N PRO A 189 11.18 -7.48 4.22
CA PRO A 189 11.59 -8.60 5.08
C PRO A 189 12.87 -9.30 4.63
N ASN A 190 13.07 -9.44 3.31
CA ASN A 190 14.22 -10.15 2.75
C ASN A 190 15.39 -9.21 2.38
N SER A 191 15.27 -7.90 2.64
CA SER A 191 16.42 -6.98 2.50
C SER A 191 17.46 -7.22 3.60
N PRO A 192 18.73 -6.81 3.40
CA PRO A 192 19.76 -6.90 4.45
C PRO A 192 19.35 -6.18 5.75
N GLY A 193 18.62 -5.07 5.65
CA GLY A 193 18.06 -4.34 6.78
C GLY A 193 16.94 -5.11 7.48
N GLY A 194 16.00 -5.66 6.70
CA GLY A 194 14.88 -6.46 7.20
C GLY A 194 15.36 -7.74 7.87
N LEU A 195 16.30 -8.45 7.28
CA LEU A 195 16.87 -9.68 7.85
C LEU A 195 17.55 -9.45 9.20
N ARG A 196 18.19 -8.29 9.43
CA ARG A 196 18.73 -7.94 10.75
C ARG A 196 17.66 -7.82 11.83
N ARG A 197 16.44 -7.40 11.46
CA ARG A 197 15.27 -7.30 12.36
C ARG A 197 14.44 -8.58 12.43
N ALA A 198 14.65 -9.50 11.47
CA ALA A 198 13.89 -10.74 11.38
C ALA A 198 14.17 -11.71 12.52
N ARG A 199 13.21 -12.62 12.77
CA ARG A 199 13.37 -13.75 13.70
C ARG A 199 14.54 -14.63 13.29
N LEU A 200 15.12 -15.33 14.26
CA LEU A 200 16.29 -16.20 14.04
C LEU A 200 16.06 -17.24 12.92
N SER A 201 14.88 -17.85 12.88
CA SER A 201 14.51 -18.81 11.83
C SER A 201 14.58 -18.22 10.41
N HIS A 202 14.15 -16.99 10.24
CA HIS A 202 14.22 -16.26 8.97
C HIS A 202 15.67 -15.92 8.59
N ARG A 203 16.46 -15.49 9.58
CA ARG A 203 17.90 -15.21 9.40
C ARG A 203 18.69 -16.43 9.05
N VAL A 204 18.45 -17.57 9.73
CA VAL A 204 19.10 -18.85 9.43
C VAL A 204 18.76 -19.31 8.00
N ARG A 205 17.50 -19.22 7.59
CA ARG A 205 17.08 -19.56 6.23
C ARG A 205 17.83 -18.73 5.17
N SER A 206 18.06 -17.45 5.40
CA SER A 206 18.73 -16.56 4.45
C SER A 206 20.22 -16.86 4.27
N LEU A 207 20.83 -17.64 5.16
CA LEU A 207 22.22 -18.12 5.02
C LEU A 207 22.38 -19.22 3.97
N PHE A 208 21.28 -19.84 3.54
CA PHE A 208 21.28 -20.88 2.52
C PHE A 208 20.77 -20.27 1.19
N PRO A 209 21.63 -20.06 0.17
CA PRO A 209 21.26 -19.38 -1.08
C PRO A 209 20.04 -20.00 -1.79
N PHE A 210 19.90 -21.35 -1.71
CA PHE A 210 18.78 -22.07 -2.31
C PHE A 210 17.44 -21.94 -1.55
N LEU A 211 17.48 -21.39 -0.33
CA LEU A 211 16.29 -21.07 0.50
C LEU A 211 16.05 -19.58 0.64
N ALA A 212 16.99 -18.75 0.18
CA ALA A 212 16.88 -17.29 0.26
C ALA A 212 15.84 -16.78 -0.76
N TYR A 213 15.05 -15.81 -0.34
CA TYR A 213 14.18 -15.07 -1.24
C TYR A 213 14.87 -13.77 -1.64
N PRO A 214 14.67 -13.29 -2.89
CA PRO A 214 15.13 -11.97 -3.28
C PRO A 214 14.44 -10.89 -2.41
N ALA A 215 15.13 -9.77 -2.23
CA ALA A 215 14.54 -8.62 -1.56
C ALA A 215 13.31 -8.13 -2.33
N GLU A 216 12.26 -7.79 -1.61
CA GLU A 216 11.02 -7.29 -2.17
C GLU A 216 11.25 -5.97 -2.89
N ARG A 217 10.50 -5.79 -3.96
CA ARG A 217 10.49 -4.57 -4.77
C ARG A 217 9.06 -4.03 -4.86
N LEU A 218 8.90 -2.79 -5.27
CA LEU A 218 7.61 -2.10 -5.36
C LEU A 218 7.30 -1.70 -6.81
N ALA A 219 6.02 -1.63 -7.13
CA ALA A 219 5.51 -0.82 -8.22
C ALA A 219 5.40 0.65 -7.75
N PHE A 220 4.23 1.28 -7.85
CA PHE A 220 3.99 2.62 -7.30
C PHE A 220 3.31 2.59 -5.92
N ASN A 221 3.31 1.45 -5.23
CA ASN A 221 2.95 1.38 -3.81
C ASN A 221 3.82 2.37 -3.01
N ASP A 222 3.35 2.90 -1.88
CA ASP A 222 4.17 3.85 -1.12
C ASP A 222 5.39 3.15 -0.51
N ILE A 223 5.18 2.19 0.36
CA ILE A 223 6.20 1.60 1.23
C ILE A 223 6.23 0.07 1.16
N ALA A 224 5.06 -0.58 0.98
CA ALA A 224 4.92 -2.02 1.01
C ALA A 224 3.84 -2.52 0.03
N HIS A 225 3.76 -3.84 -0.13
CA HIS A 225 2.80 -4.49 -1.02
C HIS A 225 1.36 -4.35 -0.52
N PHE A 226 1.15 -4.36 0.80
CA PHE A 226 -0.17 -4.33 1.41
C PHE A 226 -0.21 -3.32 2.55
N LEU A 227 -1.36 -2.71 2.73
CA LEU A 227 -1.74 -2.01 3.94
C LEU A 227 -2.90 -2.76 4.60
N VAL A 228 -2.69 -3.19 5.84
CA VAL A 228 -3.69 -3.85 6.70
C VAL A 228 -4.18 -2.88 7.75
N VAL A 229 -5.50 -2.81 7.92
CA VAL A 229 -6.15 -2.02 8.99
C VAL A 229 -7.23 -2.87 9.67
N THR A 230 -7.68 -2.44 10.85
CA THR A 230 -8.77 -3.10 11.58
C THR A 230 -10.02 -2.23 11.58
N GLU A 231 -11.21 -2.86 11.61
CA GLU A 231 -12.46 -2.12 11.79
C GLU A 231 -12.48 -1.43 13.15
N GLU A 232 -12.00 -2.09 14.21
CA GLU A 232 -11.92 -1.56 15.57
C GLU A 232 -11.13 -0.25 15.63
N SER A 233 -10.02 -0.15 14.86
CA SER A 233 -9.26 1.08 14.77
C SER A 233 -10.01 2.16 13.98
N ASN A 234 -10.72 1.79 12.91
CA ASN A 234 -11.54 2.75 12.15
C ASN A 234 -12.72 3.27 12.99
N ASP A 235 -13.38 2.39 13.74
CA ASP A 235 -14.47 2.76 14.65
C ASP A 235 -13.97 3.72 15.74
N GLN A 236 -12.76 3.46 16.26
CA GLN A 236 -12.15 4.34 17.24
C GLN A 236 -11.79 5.72 16.65
N VAL A 237 -11.39 5.80 15.39
CA VAL A 237 -11.23 7.10 14.72
C VAL A 237 -12.58 7.77 14.54
N SER A 238 -13.59 7.06 14.09
CA SER A 238 -14.95 7.57 13.93
C SER A 238 -15.51 8.12 15.23
N SER A 239 -15.27 7.44 16.37
CA SER A 239 -15.72 7.89 17.68
C SER A 239 -15.12 9.21 18.17
N ARG A 240 -14.05 9.69 17.52
CA ARG A 240 -13.43 10.99 17.80
C ARG A 240 -14.08 12.14 17.02
N LEU A 241 -14.88 11.81 16.01
CA LEU A 241 -15.55 12.78 15.18
C LEU A 241 -16.86 13.22 15.82
N GLU A 242 -17.17 14.50 15.70
CA GLU A 242 -18.41 15.10 16.20
C GLU A 242 -19.55 14.88 15.20
N ASP A 243 -20.77 15.28 15.58
CA ASP A 243 -21.96 15.26 14.72
C ASP A 243 -22.27 13.91 14.08
N GLN A 244 -21.94 12.79 14.77
CA GLN A 244 -22.10 11.41 14.30
C GLN A 244 -21.37 11.12 12.96
N CYS A 245 -20.39 11.95 12.61
CA CYS A 245 -19.55 11.69 11.44
C CYS A 245 -18.84 10.33 11.55
N GLN A 246 -18.80 9.60 10.45
CA GLN A 246 -18.09 8.32 10.35
C GLN A 246 -16.87 8.47 9.44
N MET A 247 -15.78 7.82 9.83
CA MET A 247 -14.58 7.78 9.00
C MET A 247 -14.70 6.67 7.96
N ASP A 248 -14.72 7.04 6.69
CA ASP A 248 -14.63 6.08 5.59
C ASP A 248 -13.21 5.46 5.59
N VAL A 249 -13.15 4.16 5.84
CA VAL A 249 -11.90 3.39 5.90
C VAL A 249 -11.09 3.49 4.61
N THR A 250 -11.74 3.71 3.46
CA THR A 250 -11.08 3.83 2.15
C THR A 250 -10.16 5.06 2.07
N LYS A 251 -10.37 6.08 2.92
CA LYS A 251 -9.48 7.25 3.03
C LYS A 251 -8.09 6.89 3.56
N PHE A 252 -7.99 5.81 4.32
CA PHE A 252 -6.71 5.22 4.73
C PHE A 252 -6.07 4.35 3.62
N ARG A 253 -6.80 4.06 2.54
CA ARG A 253 -6.34 3.32 1.36
C ARG A 253 -5.81 1.91 1.68
N PRO A 254 -6.49 1.12 2.54
CA PRO A 254 -6.06 -0.23 2.87
C PRO A 254 -6.25 -1.17 1.68
N ASN A 255 -5.43 -2.22 1.62
CA ASN A 255 -5.73 -3.37 0.75
C ASN A 255 -6.57 -4.40 1.47
N ILE A 256 -6.39 -4.54 2.80
CA ILE A 256 -7.06 -5.55 3.63
C ILE A 256 -7.62 -4.86 4.88
N VAL A 257 -8.91 -5.03 5.11
CA VAL A 257 -9.58 -4.65 6.36
C VAL A 257 -9.95 -5.92 7.09
N VAL A 258 -9.57 -6.02 8.35
CA VAL A 258 -9.90 -7.16 9.21
C VAL A 258 -10.80 -6.71 10.37
N LYS A 259 -11.62 -7.63 10.87
CA LYS A 259 -12.49 -7.46 12.03
C LYS A 259 -12.27 -8.57 13.02
N GLY A 260 -12.46 -8.28 14.32
CA GLY A 260 -12.30 -9.22 15.43
C GLY A 260 -10.97 -9.04 16.14
N ALA A 261 -10.31 -7.88 15.99
CA ALA A 261 -9.16 -7.51 16.79
C ALA A 261 -9.60 -7.26 18.26
N SER A 262 -8.71 -7.56 19.23
CA SER A 262 -9.00 -7.42 20.65
C SER A 262 -9.20 -5.96 21.11
N GLY A 263 -8.89 -5.01 20.25
CA GLY A 263 -9.08 -3.58 20.50
C GLY A 263 -8.53 -2.73 19.36
N ALA A 264 -8.76 -1.43 19.45
CA ALA A 264 -8.24 -0.47 18.48
C ALA A 264 -6.72 -0.32 18.58
N PHE A 265 -6.07 -0.21 17.45
CA PHE A 265 -4.62 0.02 17.28
C PHE A 265 -3.72 -1.09 17.84
N VAL A 266 -4.26 -2.26 18.16
CA VAL A 266 -3.46 -3.43 18.57
C VAL A 266 -2.57 -3.92 17.41
N GLU A 267 -2.99 -3.66 16.18
CA GLU A 267 -2.21 -3.95 14.97
C GLU A 267 -0.84 -3.25 14.93
N ASP A 268 -0.63 -2.18 15.68
CA ASP A 268 0.67 -1.53 15.80
C ASP A 268 1.79 -2.50 16.23
N TYR A 269 1.42 -3.55 16.96
CA TYR A 269 2.33 -4.55 17.49
C TYR A 269 2.36 -5.85 16.68
N TRP A 270 1.48 -6.01 15.70
CA TRP A 270 1.47 -7.23 14.90
C TRP A 270 2.75 -7.33 14.05
N GLY A 271 3.42 -8.47 14.16
CA GLY A 271 4.62 -8.78 13.37
C GLY A 271 4.36 -9.76 12.24
N GLU A 272 3.39 -10.68 12.42
CA GLU A 272 3.04 -11.68 11.41
C GLU A 272 1.55 -12.03 11.49
N LEU A 273 0.90 -12.11 10.35
CA LEU A 273 -0.45 -12.65 10.19
C LEU A 273 -0.40 -13.99 9.46
N ALA A 274 -1.23 -14.93 9.89
CA ALA A 274 -1.52 -16.16 9.19
C ALA A 274 -2.98 -16.15 8.71
N PHE A 275 -3.18 -16.51 7.46
CA PHE A 275 -4.49 -16.56 6.82
C PHE A 275 -4.88 -18.02 6.57
N ASP A 276 -6.18 -18.32 6.66
CA ASP A 276 -6.68 -19.64 6.25
C ASP A 276 -6.21 -19.97 4.83
N GLY A 277 -5.84 -21.23 4.58
CA GLY A 277 -5.20 -21.64 3.33
C GLY A 277 -3.68 -21.47 3.32
N GLY A 278 -3.06 -21.17 4.48
CA GLY A 278 -1.61 -21.27 4.70
C GLY A 278 -0.80 -20.07 4.19
N LEU A 279 -1.44 -18.98 3.76
CA LEU A 279 -0.74 -17.75 3.40
C LEU A 279 -0.29 -17.05 4.69
N LYS A 280 0.92 -16.49 4.68
CA LYS A 280 1.48 -15.69 5.77
C LYS A 280 1.93 -14.33 5.27
N MET A 281 1.83 -13.33 6.15
CA MET A 281 2.23 -11.95 5.85
C MET A 281 3.08 -11.39 7.00
N ALA A 282 4.29 -10.91 6.69
CA ALA A 282 5.06 -10.08 7.62
C ALA A 282 4.49 -8.67 7.66
N LEU A 283 4.29 -8.12 8.85
CA LEU A 283 3.93 -6.73 9.09
C LEU A 283 5.15 -5.98 9.62
N THR A 284 5.77 -5.18 8.77
CA THR A 284 7.15 -4.70 8.99
C THR A 284 7.24 -3.24 9.41
N ALA A 285 6.25 -2.41 9.09
CA ALA A 285 6.26 -1.00 9.43
C ALA A 285 4.85 -0.45 9.70
N ASN A 286 4.78 0.58 10.53
CA ASN A 286 3.56 1.35 10.73
C ASN A 286 3.30 2.27 9.53
N CYS A 287 2.03 2.48 9.19
CA CYS A 287 1.66 3.44 8.18
C CYS A 287 1.36 4.80 8.85
N TYR A 288 2.25 5.78 8.65
CA TYR A 288 1.95 7.14 9.05
C TYR A 288 1.05 7.83 8.02
N ARG A 289 0.21 8.72 8.52
CA ARG A 289 -0.87 9.33 7.73
C ARG A 289 -0.59 10.80 7.43
N CYS A 290 -0.87 11.19 6.20
CA CYS A 290 -0.89 12.58 5.76
C CYS A 290 -2.31 13.17 5.79
N GLN A 291 -2.45 14.44 5.48
CA GLN A 291 -3.74 15.13 5.49
C GLN A 291 -4.73 14.64 4.42
N SER A 292 -4.31 13.80 3.46
CA SER A 292 -5.22 13.24 2.45
C SER A 292 -6.43 12.49 3.02
N ILE A 293 -6.37 12.06 4.29
CA ILE A 293 -7.51 11.42 4.96
C ILE A 293 -8.67 12.38 5.26
N THR A 294 -8.44 13.69 5.13
CA THR A 294 -9.46 14.72 5.37
C THR A 294 -10.23 15.12 4.10
N VAL A 295 -9.87 14.55 2.95
CA VAL A 295 -10.52 14.87 1.68
C VAL A 295 -11.99 14.46 1.68
N ASP A 296 -12.85 15.33 1.20
CA ASP A 296 -14.23 14.99 0.86
C ASP A 296 -14.28 14.39 -0.55
N TYR A 297 -14.93 13.23 -0.67
CA TYR A 297 -14.97 12.48 -1.91
C TYR A 297 -15.97 13.01 -2.95
N ASP A 298 -16.86 13.90 -2.54
CA ASP A 298 -17.85 14.52 -3.43
C ASP A 298 -17.36 15.83 -4.00
N THR A 299 -16.49 16.53 -3.25
CA THR A 299 -15.98 17.85 -3.65
C THR A 299 -14.53 17.84 -4.13
N GLY A 300 -13.74 16.81 -3.78
CA GLY A 300 -12.31 16.78 -4.04
C GLY A 300 -11.51 17.85 -3.26
N ALA A 301 -12.09 18.36 -2.19
CA ALA A 301 -11.48 19.35 -1.30
C ALA A 301 -11.38 18.80 0.13
N THR A 302 -10.82 19.54 1.06
CA THR A 302 -10.89 19.19 2.49
C THR A 302 -12.35 19.22 2.95
N ALA A 303 -12.81 18.19 3.66
CA ALA A 303 -14.15 18.12 4.21
C ALA A 303 -14.42 19.34 5.12
N THR A 304 -15.61 19.91 5.01
CA THR A 304 -16.03 21.09 5.77
C THR A 304 -16.62 20.71 7.14
N ASP A 305 -17.02 19.47 7.31
CA ASP A 305 -17.44 18.89 8.59
C ASP A 305 -16.24 18.36 9.41
N ASP A 306 -16.50 17.72 10.53
CA ASP A 306 -15.47 17.26 11.45
C ASP A 306 -14.54 16.17 10.86
N ARG A 307 -14.91 15.53 9.74
CA ARG A 307 -14.02 14.67 8.97
C ARG A 307 -12.78 15.41 8.44
N GLY A 308 -12.90 16.73 8.18
CA GLY A 308 -11.77 17.60 7.86
C GLY A 308 -10.76 17.75 8.99
N MET A 309 -11.15 17.43 10.22
CA MET A 309 -10.29 17.45 11.41
C MET A 309 -9.69 16.10 11.75
N ALA A 310 -10.03 15.01 11.02
CA ALA A 310 -9.64 13.64 11.37
C ALA A 310 -8.12 13.49 11.55
N TRP A 311 -7.30 14.07 10.66
CA TRP A 311 -5.85 14.01 10.79
C TRP A 311 -5.35 14.70 12.07
N LYS A 312 -5.90 15.88 12.39
CA LYS A 312 -5.52 16.65 13.59
C LYS A 312 -5.93 15.90 14.87
N LYS A 313 -7.12 15.29 14.87
CA LYS A 313 -7.61 14.46 15.99
C LYS A 313 -6.73 13.22 16.20
N LEU A 314 -6.36 12.50 15.13
CA LEU A 314 -5.39 11.40 15.20
C LEU A 314 -4.03 11.87 15.69
N ASN A 315 -3.56 13.01 15.26
CA ASN A 315 -2.21 13.52 15.57
C ASN A 315 -2.01 13.85 17.07
N LYS A 316 -3.10 13.96 17.86
CA LYS A 316 -3.02 14.25 19.29
C LYS A 316 -2.32 13.12 20.08
N ASP A 317 -2.60 11.85 19.74
CA ASP A 317 -2.18 10.67 20.52
C ASP A 317 -1.60 9.53 19.66
N ARG A 318 -1.72 9.60 18.32
CA ARG A 318 -1.26 8.54 17.43
C ARG A 318 0.13 8.78 16.82
N ARG A 319 0.90 9.73 17.32
CA ARG A 319 2.33 9.92 16.98
C ARG A 319 3.20 8.91 17.75
N VAL A 320 3.00 7.64 17.44
CA VAL A 320 3.55 6.52 18.24
C VAL A 320 4.76 5.84 17.59
N ASP A 321 5.21 6.29 16.42
CA ASP A 321 6.38 5.76 15.73
C ASP A 321 7.55 6.77 15.83
N ALA A 322 8.63 6.34 16.48
CA ALA A 322 9.81 7.17 16.68
C ALA A 322 10.49 7.61 15.37
N GLY A 323 10.33 6.82 14.29
CA GLY A 323 10.86 7.14 12.96
C GLY A 323 9.98 8.12 12.16
N ALA A 324 8.71 8.32 12.58
CA ALA A 324 7.76 9.24 11.97
C ALA A 324 7.05 10.09 13.03
N LYS A 325 7.82 10.65 13.96
CA LYS A 325 7.37 11.29 15.22
C LYS A 325 6.39 12.48 15.07
N TYR A 326 6.24 13.04 13.87
CA TYR A 326 5.35 14.19 13.63
C TYR A 326 4.04 13.81 12.94
N SER A 327 3.89 12.54 12.56
CA SER A 327 2.72 12.06 11.83
C SER A 327 1.98 10.99 12.61
N PRO A 328 0.64 10.97 12.58
CA PRO A 328 -0.12 9.94 13.26
C PRO A 328 -0.02 8.62 12.51
N VAL A 329 -0.04 7.51 13.23
CA VAL A 329 -0.01 6.14 12.72
C VAL A 329 -1.43 5.58 12.65
N PHE A 330 -1.74 4.91 11.52
CA PHE A 330 -2.95 4.11 11.34
C PHE A 330 -2.69 3.00 10.31
N GLY A 331 -2.78 1.74 10.78
CA GLY A 331 -2.56 0.54 9.97
C GLY A 331 -1.10 0.12 9.83
N ARG A 332 -0.91 -1.07 9.27
CA ARG A 332 0.39 -1.74 9.14
C ARG A 332 0.71 -2.10 7.69
N TYR A 333 1.92 -1.80 7.29
CA TYR A 333 2.49 -2.25 6.02
C TYR A 333 2.94 -3.69 6.09
N GLY A 334 2.63 -4.48 5.04
CA GLY A 334 2.89 -5.90 5.01
C GLY A 334 3.38 -6.45 3.67
N TYR A 335 4.00 -7.63 3.76
CA TYR A 335 4.51 -8.41 2.63
C TYR A 335 4.16 -9.89 2.84
N CYS A 336 3.66 -10.56 1.79
CA CYS A 336 3.44 -12.00 1.85
C CYS A 336 4.76 -12.77 1.79
N PHE A 337 4.79 -13.92 2.48
CA PHE A 337 5.92 -14.84 2.45
C PHE A 337 5.73 -15.94 1.42
N GLY A 338 6.86 -16.39 0.86
CA GLY A 338 6.93 -17.55 0.00
C GLY A 338 6.35 -17.32 -1.39
N SER A 339 6.04 -18.43 -2.09
CA SER A 339 5.39 -18.35 -3.39
C SER A 339 3.95 -17.87 -3.21
N VAL A 340 3.62 -16.81 -3.92
CA VAL A 340 2.27 -16.23 -3.97
C VAL A 340 1.55 -16.57 -5.27
N ALA A 341 2.19 -17.36 -6.15
CA ALA A 341 1.57 -17.79 -7.39
C ALA A 341 0.22 -18.46 -7.10
N ASP A 342 -0.80 -18.06 -7.85
CA ASP A 342 -2.18 -18.55 -7.75
C ASP A 342 -2.86 -18.32 -6.38
N LYS A 343 -2.20 -17.60 -5.45
CA LYS A 343 -2.78 -17.23 -4.17
C LYS A 343 -3.70 -16.02 -4.32
N LYS A 344 -4.71 -15.99 -3.47
CA LYS A 344 -5.67 -14.89 -3.40
C LYS A 344 -6.21 -14.73 -1.99
N PHE A 345 -6.49 -13.50 -1.62
CA PHE A 345 -7.31 -13.18 -0.44
C PHE A 345 -8.79 -13.24 -0.80
N ARG A 346 -9.64 -13.53 0.19
CA ARG A 346 -11.10 -13.52 0.05
C ARG A 346 -11.75 -12.83 1.23
N VAL A 347 -12.82 -12.09 0.97
CA VAL A 347 -13.70 -11.61 2.04
C VAL A 347 -14.27 -12.81 2.80
N GLY A 348 -14.30 -12.75 4.12
CA GLY A 348 -14.68 -13.83 5.00
C GLY A 348 -13.53 -14.79 5.40
N GLN A 349 -12.35 -14.69 4.77
CA GLN A 349 -11.18 -15.52 5.09
C GLN A 349 -10.73 -15.29 6.53
N GLY A 350 -10.49 -16.38 7.27
CA GLY A 350 -9.97 -16.30 8.65
C GLY A 350 -8.54 -15.79 8.70
N VAL A 351 -8.27 -14.98 9.73
CA VAL A 351 -6.97 -14.35 10.00
C VAL A 351 -6.61 -14.56 11.46
N ALA A 352 -5.36 -14.91 11.72
CA ALA A 352 -4.81 -15.02 13.07
C ALA A 352 -3.50 -14.24 13.18
N VAL A 353 -3.23 -13.66 14.33
CA VAL A 353 -1.93 -13.06 14.63
C VAL A 353 -0.94 -14.18 14.96
N ALA A 354 0.01 -14.43 14.08
CA ALA A 354 1.02 -15.45 14.26
C ALA A 354 2.23 -14.96 15.07
N HIS A 355 2.45 -13.65 15.10
CA HIS A 355 3.49 -13.03 15.93
C HIS A 355 3.10 -11.62 16.35
N VAL A 356 3.35 -11.32 17.63
CA VAL A 356 3.22 -9.98 18.22
C VAL A 356 4.62 -9.51 18.61
N ASN A 357 4.98 -8.31 18.19
CA ASN A 357 6.25 -7.66 18.58
C ASN A 357 6.12 -7.14 20.02
N ALA A 358 7.20 -7.24 20.80
CA ALA A 358 7.25 -6.66 22.16
C ALA A 358 7.17 -5.13 22.16
N GLN A 359 7.60 -4.50 21.06
CA GLN A 359 7.57 -3.05 20.87
C GLN A 359 7.11 -2.73 19.46
N ARG A 360 6.59 -1.51 19.25
CA ARG A 360 6.30 -1.00 17.90
C ARG A 360 7.56 -0.98 17.04
N THR A 361 7.39 -1.30 15.76
CA THR A 361 8.49 -1.12 14.79
C THR A 361 8.80 0.36 14.62
N VAL A 362 10.06 0.69 14.36
CA VAL A 362 10.49 2.05 14.07
C VAL A 362 10.64 2.18 12.56
N PHE A 363 9.94 3.15 11.99
CA PHE A 363 10.00 3.49 10.57
C PHE A 363 11.38 4.08 10.24
N ASP A 364 12.04 3.57 9.20
CA ASP A 364 13.42 3.95 8.86
C ASP A 364 13.66 4.17 7.36
N TRP A 365 12.61 4.49 6.61
CA TRP A 365 12.78 4.87 5.21
C TRP A 365 13.61 6.16 5.11
N PRO A 366 14.78 6.13 4.45
CA PRO A 366 15.69 7.28 4.46
C PRO A 366 15.07 8.46 3.70
N HIS A 367 15.28 9.65 4.23
CA HIS A 367 14.83 10.94 3.66
C HIS A 367 13.30 11.09 3.52
N LEU A 368 12.51 10.13 4.00
CA LEU A 368 11.07 10.26 4.08
C LEU A 368 10.70 10.84 5.46
N THR A 369 11.37 11.91 5.83
CA THR A 369 10.97 12.70 6.98
C THR A 369 9.76 13.54 6.61
N THR A 370 8.74 13.43 7.44
CA THR A 370 7.66 14.39 7.60
C THR A 370 7.73 15.61 6.67
N PHE A 371 6.77 15.66 5.73
CA PHE A 371 6.44 16.84 4.96
C PHE A 371 7.62 17.62 4.37
N GLY A 372 7.97 17.30 3.15
CA GLY A 372 8.41 18.20 2.09
C GLY A 372 9.14 19.47 2.49
N THR A 373 10.13 19.40 3.37
CA THR A 373 11.20 20.35 3.38
C THR A 373 12.42 19.72 2.74
N THR A 374 12.38 19.55 1.42
CA THR A 374 13.60 19.80 0.67
C THR A 374 13.98 21.24 0.99
N LYS A 375 14.80 21.44 2.01
CA LYS A 375 15.59 22.65 2.06
C LYS A 375 16.33 22.70 0.74
N LYS A 376 16.05 23.78 -0.02
CA LYS A 376 16.83 24.18 -1.18
C LYS A 376 18.29 24.23 -0.85
#